data_e30a92477153b40b91f2ba3c931f9c10
#
_entry.id   e30a92477153b40b91f2ba3c931f9c10
#
_cell.length_a   1.000
_cell.length_b   1.000
_cell.length_c   1.000
_cell.angle_alpha   90.00
_cell.angle_beta   90.00
_cell.angle_gamma   90.00
#
_symmetry.space_group_name_H-M   'P 1'
#
loop_
_entity.id
_entity.type
_entity.pdbx_description
1 polymer ?
#
loop_
_entity_poly.entity_id
_entity_poly.type
_entity_poly.pdbx_seq_one_letter_code
_entity_poly.pdbx_strand_id
1 'polypeptide(L)'
;MRTFAAKISKELFEKDMKSLKTLMVGLLLAATSTSALAGGILTNTNQSIDFLRNPARDAAIGLDGVYSNPAGVAFLPEGFHLGLNWQYAHQTRTITSTNPVFALGRKNNGATVKEFEGVADAPVIPSIQAAWNKGDWSLQFNFSVPGGGGKCEFADGLGSFESVVGSIASQLRPLGATGYDMDGYMQGRQYYFGFQVGSAYKINKDLSVYGGLRLLWGSATYKAKISNIQVKIEGDGYMDFGSFLSSSTTTVDGALARVSAGMAQMEAAGATALPQYAELQAQKAQLEGTRSSLDALQKYSQGVNLLCNQSSVGVAPVVGIDYRTGRFNLAAKYEFKTQIRMKNESSVNEASEIQAVNKFRDGEEVNEDQPALLSLGVQYSPIDAVRVNLGFHHYFDKNADWYGNSQRMLDHDTNEYLAGVEWDINDRLTASCGGQLTRYGLTDQYMNDMSFVVNSYSLGFGANYKLSDKVTLKAAYFQTNYGTYRRTDYPAAGVSDSFTRSNRVIGIGCDLTL
;
A
#
# COMPACT_ATOMS: atom_id res chain seq x y z
N MET A 1 34.84 -14.15 -34.97
CA MET A 1 33.48 -14.47 -35.44
C MET A 1 33.00 -15.91 -35.11
N ARG A 2 33.88 -16.94 -35.10
CA ARG A 2 33.47 -18.31 -34.67
C ARG A 2 33.06 -18.42 -33.20
N THR A 3 33.46 -17.53 -32.33
CA THR A 3 33.18 -17.53 -30.87
C THR A 3 31.82 -16.94 -30.48
N PHE A 4 31.23 -16.07 -31.31
CA PHE A 4 29.98 -15.37 -31.01
C PHE A 4 28.74 -16.25 -31.30
N ALA A 5 28.75 -17.02 -32.38
CA ALA A 5 27.60 -17.89 -32.72
C ALA A 5 27.50 -19.17 -31.87
N ALA A 6 28.62 -19.63 -31.31
CA ALA A 6 28.68 -20.85 -30.49
C ALA A 6 28.25 -20.66 -29.04
N LYS A 7 28.07 -19.43 -28.57
CA LYS A 7 27.82 -19.10 -27.17
C LYS A 7 26.34 -18.97 -26.79
N ILE A 8 25.43 -19.00 -27.78
CA ILE A 8 23.98 -18.89 -27.54
C ILE A 8 23.37 -20.30 -27.54
N SER A 9 23.36 -20.98 -26.41
CA SER A 9 22.69 -22.27 -26.29
C SER A 9 21.19 -22.08 -26.12
N LYS A 10 20.41 -22.78 -26.94
CA LYS A 10 18.95 -22.74 -27.02
C LYS A 10 18.27 -23.04 -25.69
N GLU A 11 18.85 -23.91 -24.87
CA GLU A 11 18.26 -24.33 -23.58
C GLU A 11 18.31 -23.27 -22.47
N LEU A 12 19.35 -22.44 -22.44
CA LEU A 12 19.42 -21.33 -21.45
C LEU A 12 18.38 -20.25 -21.76
N PHE A 13 18.22 -19.89 -23.02
CA PHE A 13 17.34 -18.77 -23.38
C PHE A 13 15.86 -19.09 -23.28
N GLU A 14 15.41 -20.32 -23.61
CA GLU A 14 13.99 -20.71 -23.47
C GLU A 14 13.56 -20.90 -22.02
N LYS A 15 14.44 -21.41 -21.17
CA LYS A 15 14.17 -21.62 -19.74
C LYS A 15 14.11 -20.29 -18.97
N ASP A 16 15.02 -19.38 -19.29
CA ASP A 16 15.11 -18.08 -18.66
C ASP A 16 14.04 -17.10 -19.19
N MET A 17 13.60 -17.21 -20.44
CA MET A 17 12.50 -16.43 -21.00
C MET A 17 11.13 -16.80 -20.42
N LYS A 18 10.88 -18.08 -20.10
CA LYS A 18 9.68 -18.48 -19.36
C LYS A 18 9.71 -17.92 -17.93
N SER A 19 10.87 -17.96 -17.29
CA SER A 19 11.11 -17.37 -15.98
C SER A 19 10.90 -15.85 -16.00
N LEU A 20 11.36 -15.14 -17.02
CA LEU A 20 11.18 -13.70 -17.18
C LEU A 20 9.71 -13.32 -17.37
N LYS A 21 8.96 -14.03 -18.23
CA LYS A 21 7.51 -13.80 -18.38
C LYS A 21 6.77 -14.01 -17.06
N THR A 22 7.12 -15.03 -16.30
CA THR A 22 6.52 -15.30 -15.00
C THR A 22 6.95 -14.28 -13.94
N LEU A 23 8.22 -13.84 -13.95
CA LEU A 23 8.74 -12.82 -13.03
C LEU A 23 8.13 -11.44 -13.31
N MET A 24 8.03 -11.05 -14.58
CA MET A 24 7.43 -9.76 -14.97
C MET A 24 5.92 -9.69 -14.74
N VAL A 25 5.20 -10.80 -14.93
CA VAL A 25 3.78 -10.90 -14.60
C VAL A 25 3.54 -10.87 -13.10
N GLY A 26 4.47 -11.41 -12.29
CA GLY A 26 4.38 -11.37 -10.81
C GLY A 26 4.72 -10.00 -10.19
N LEU A 27 5.55 -9.20 -10.84
CA LEU A 27 6.18 -8.01 -10.25
C LEU A 27 5.32 -6.74 -10.23
N LEU A 28 4.29 -6.65 -11.06
CA LEU A 28 3.44 -5.45 -11.14
C LEU A 28 1.96 -5.71 -10.76
N LEU A 29 1.61 -6.95 -10.39
CA LEU A 29 0.23 -7.34 -10.06
C LEU A 29 -0.30 -6.80 -8.73
N ALA A 30 0.52 -6.14 -7.92
CA ALA A 30 0.16 -5.83 -6.54
C ALA A 30 0.31 -4.36 -6.14
N ALA A 31 -0.09 -3.42 -6.99
CA ALA A 31 -0.30 -2.05 -6.52
C ALA A 31 -1.58 -1.96 -5.70
N THR A 32 -1.58 -2.55 -4.51
CA THR A 32 -2.62 -2.32 -3.51
C THR A 32 -2.27 -1.10 -2.68
N SER A 33 -3.25 -0.28 -2.43
CA SER A 33 -3.17 0.90 -1.59
C SER A 33 -2.72 0.55 -0.17
N THR A 34 -1.82 1.33 0.39
CA THR A 34 -1.35 1.14 1.77
C THR A 34 -1.92 2.19 2.69
N SER A 35 -2.62 1.73 3.70
CA SER A 35 -3.01 2.58 4.83
C SER A 35 -1.79 2.93 5.67
N ALA A 36 -1.60 4.19 5.93
CA ALA A 36 -0.41 4.71 6.57
C ALA A 36 -0.57 4.96 8.08
N LEU A 37 -1.72 4.71 8.66
CA LEU A 37 -2.05 5.01 10.05
C LEU A 37 -2.48 3.74 10.79
N ALA A 38 -2.47 3.77 12.12
CA ALA A 38 -2.99 2.69 12.94
C ALA A 38 -4.44 2.38 12.54
N GLY A 39 -4.74 1.12 12.26
CA GLY A 39 -6.04 0.68 11.74
C GLY A 39 -5.92 -0.61 10.94
N GLY A 40 -7.00 -1.00 10.27
CA GLY A 40 -7.03 -2.08 9.30
C GLY A 40 -6.17 -1.79 8.06
N ILE A 41 -6.16 -2.71 7.11
CA ILE A 41 -5.30 -2.59 5.91
C ILE A 41 -5.60 -1.31 5.12
N LEU A 42 -6.88 -0.96 4.94
CA LEU A 42 -7.35 0.24 4.23
C LEU A 42 -8.07 1.25 5.14
N THR A 43 -8.26 0.92 6.41
CA THR A 43 -9.07 1.69 7.36
C THR A 43 -8.17 2.35 8.39
N ASN A 44 -8.50 3.59 8.77
CA ASN A 44 -7.85 4.34 9.82
C ASN A 44 -8.87 4.76 10.88
N THR A 45 -8.69 4.31 12.12
CA THR A 45 -9.55 4.65 13.26
C THR A 45 -9.08 5.86 14.06
N ASN A 46 -7.86 6.35 13.80
CA ASN A 46 -7.31 7.53 14.45
C ASN A 46 -7.93 8.83 13.91
N GLN A 47 -9.08 9.21 14.42
CA GLN A 47 -9.84 10.37 13.91
C GLN A 47 -9.99 11.51 14.93
N SER A 48 -9.31 11.46 16.06
CA SER A 48 -9.37 12.52 17.09
C SER A 48 -8.09 12.59 17.91
N ILE A 49 -7.90 13.70 18.64
CA ILE A 49 -6.82 13.83 19.61
C ILE A 49 -7.05 12.92 20.82
N ASP A 50 -8.31 12.66 21.14
CA ASP A 50 -8.68 11.73 22.19
C ASP A 50 -8.21 10.30 21.89
N PHE A 51 -8.28 9.87 20.62
CA PHE A 51 -7.70 8.60 20.18
C PHE A 51 -6.18 8.58 20.32
N LEU A 52 -5.49 9.66 19.93
CA LEU A 52 -4.03 9.72 20.04
C LEU A 52 -3.56 9.56 21.48
N ARG A 53 -4.27 10.15 22.45
CA ARG A 53 -3.88 10.06 23.86
C ARG A 53 -4.33 8.77 24.54
N ASN A 54 -5.40 8.14 24.03
CA ASN A 54 -5.97 6.88 24.53
C ASN A 54 -6.75 6.21 23.39
N PRO A 55 -6.21 5.20 22.70
CA PRO A 55 -6.87 4.63 21.53
C PRO A 55 -8.13 3.79 21.86
N ALA A 56 -8.31 3.33 23.09
CA ALA A 56 -9.48 2.55 23.51
C ALA A 56 -10.70 3.48 23.74
N ARG A 57 -11.26 4.03 22.65
CA ARG A 57 -12.36 5.02 22.70
C ARG A 57 -13.75 4.42 22.51
N ASP A 58 -13.84 3.11 22.26
CA ASP A 58 -15.06 2.45 21.77
C ASP A 58 -16.24 2.51 22.77
N ALA A 59 -15.96 2.60 24.07
CA ALA A 59 -16.98 2.82 25.11
C ALA A 59 -16.81 4.15 25.85
N ALA A 60 -15.89 5.01 25.43
CA ALA A 60 -15.73 6.32 26.05
C ALA A 60 -16.87 7.26 25.65
N ILE A 61 -17.38 8.01 26.61
CA ILE A 61 -18.39 9.05 26.39
C ILE A 61 -17.67 10.39 26.25
N GLY A 62 -17.61 10.89 25.02
CA GLY A 62 -16.95 12.13 24.64
C GLY A 62 -17.43 12.58 23.28
N LEU A 63 -17.05 13.80 22.87
CA LEU A 63 -17.43 14.31 21.54
C LEU A 63 -16.77 13.53 20.39
N ASP A 64 -15.55 13.01 20.60
CA ASP A 64 -14.89 12.08 19.70
C ASP A 64 -15.67 10.79 19.44
N GLY A 65 -16.63 10.47 20.33
CA GLY A 65 -17.58 9.40 20.18
C GLY A 65 -18.43 9.51 18.90
N VAL A 66 -18.62 10.69 18.33
CA VAL A 66 -19.30 10.85 17.02
C VAL A 66 -18.69 9.91 15.96
N TYR A 67 -17.39 9.62 16.07
CA TYR A 67 -16.73 8.60 15.25
C TYR A 67 -16.61 7.25 15.95
N SER A 68 -16.10 7.20 17.20
CA SER A 68 -15.73 5.97 17.89
C SER A 68 -16.90 5.25 18.57
N ASN A 69 -17.79 5.98 19.27
CA ASN A 69 -18.94 5.47 20.02
C ASN A 69 -20.18 6.38 19.83
N PRO A 70 -20.78 6.41 18.64
CA PRO A 70 -21.80 7.40 18.32
C PRO A 70 -23.09 7.26 19.15
N ALA A 71 -23.41 6.06 19.65
CA ALA A 71 -24.52 5.88 20.57
C ALA A 71 -24.26 6.58 21.93
N GLY A 72 -23.03 6.52 22.45
CA GLY A 72 -22.64 7.13 23.72
C GLY A 72 -22.71 8.66 23.72
N VAL A 73 -22.62 9.30 22.54
CA VAL A 73 -22.71 10.76 22.40
C VAL A 73 -24.08 11.31 22.88
N ALA A 74 -25.14 10.50 22.83
CA ALA A 74 -26.46 10.91 23.35
C ALA A 74 -26.43 11.23 24.86
N PHE A 75 -25.44 10.71 25.58
CA PHE A 75 -25.30 10.97 27.04
C PHE A 75 -24.48 12.22 27.37
N LEU A 76 -23.95 12.95 26.39
CA LEU A 76 -23.37 14.27 26.59
C LEU A 76 -24.48 15.27 27.04
N PRO A 77 -24.11 16.38 27.72
CA PRO A 77 -25.05 17.43 28.07
C PRO A 77 -25.87 17.93 26.87
N GLU A 78 -27.05 18.51 27.15
CA GLU A 78 -27.81 19.21 26.12
C GLU A 78 -27.02 20.41 25.59
N GLY A 79 -27.22 20.73 24.31
CA GLY A 79 -26.57 21.82 23.62
C GLY A 79 -25.89 21.39 22.33
N PHE A 80 -25.18 22.32 21.75
CA PHE A 80 -24.35 22.08 20.55
C PHE A 80 -22.90 21.90 20.95
N HIS A 81 -22.28 20.82 20.45
CA HIS A 81 -20.90 20.47 20.70
C HIS A 81 -20.14 20.44 19.37
N LEU A 82 -18.94 21.04 19.31
CA LEU A 82 -18.10 21.08 18.13
C LEU A 82 -16.65 20.78 18.51
N GLY A 83 -16.07 19.74 17.92
CA GLY A 83 -14.66 19.35 18.05
C GLY A 83 -13.90 19.60 16.77
N LEU A 84 -12.77 20.27 16.88
CA LEU A 84 -11.83 20.51 15.78
C LEU A 84 -10.51 19.85 16.14
N ASN A 85 -10.00 19.02 15.25
CA ASN A 85 -8.75 18.30 15.45
C ASN A 85 -7.80 18.52 14.27
N TRP A 86 -6.54 18.66 14.56
CA TRP A 86 -5.44 18.69 13.61
C TRP A 86 -4.33 17.73 14.05
N GLN A 87 -3.84 16.93 13.11
CA GLN A 87 -2.75 16.01 13.34
C GLN A 87 -1.66 16.20 12.28
N TYR A 88 -0.42 16.02 12.69
CA TYR A 88 0.75 15.83 11.84
C TYR A 88 1.24 14.41 11.99
N ALA A 89 1.42 13.70 10.88
CA ALA A 89 1.98 12.35 10.87
C ALA A 89 3.23 12.29 10.00
N HIS A 90 4.27 11.66 10.53
CA HIS A 90 5.51 11.32 9.82
C HIS A 90 5.71 9.81 9.83
N GLN A 91 5.95 9.23 8.65
CA GLN A 91 6.16 7.81 8.46
C GLN A 91 7.34 7.53 7.57
N THR A 92 8.04 6.43 7.88
CA THR A 92 8.98 5.79 6.96
C THR A 92 8.51 4.38 6.63
N ARG A 93 8.81 3.93 5.43
CA ARG A 93 8.60 2.56 4.96
C ARG A 93 9.90 2.06 4.39
N THR A 94 10.46 1.03 5.02
CA THR A 94 11.77 0.49 4.62
C THR A 94 11.59 -0.91 4.09
N ILE A 95 12.11 -1.13 2.87
CA ILE A 95 12.15 -2.41 2.20
C ILE A 95 13.62 -2.76 2.01
N THR A 96 14.08 -3.84 2.64
CA THR A 96 15.42 -4.38 2.40
C THR A 96 15.28 -5.58 1.49
N SER A 97 15.63 -5.39 0.22
CA SER A 97 15.55 -6.42 -0.82
C SER A 97 16.90 -7.09 -1.02
N THR A 98 16.89 -8.42 -1.07
CA THR A 98 18.04 -9.24 -1.45
C THR A 98 17.76 -9.85 -2.81
N ASN A 99 18.64 -9.61 -3.79
CA ASN A 99 18.53 -10.22 -5.10
C ASN A 99 19.94 -10.33 -5.74
N PRO A 100 20.35 -11.52 -6.20
CA PRO A 100 21.66 -11.70 -6.84
C PRO A 100 21.91 -10.78 -8.04
N VAL A 101 20.85 -10.36 -8.77
CA VAL A 101 21.01 -9.50 -9.95
C VAL A 101 21.38 -8.06 -9.57
N PHE A 102 21.19 -7.64 -8.33
CA PHE A 102 21.59 -6.30 -7.88
C PHE A 102 23.10 -6.10 -7.94
N ALA A 103 23.89 -7.19 -7.79
CA ALA A 103 25.33 -7.12 -7.93
C ALA A 103 25.82 -6.63 -9.30
N LEU A 104 24.95 -6.70 -10.34
CA LEU A 104 25.23 -6.18 -11.68
C LEU A 104 24.97 -4.68 -11.82
N GLY A 105 24.23 -4.08 -10.87
CA GLY A 105 23.86 -2.67 -10.90
C GLY A 105 25.08 -1.76 -10.66
N ARG A 106 25.24 -0.74 -11.51
CA ARG A 106 26.33 0.24 -11.42
C ARG A 106 26.39 0.91 -10.04
N LYS A 107 25.22 1.28 -9.52
CA LYS A 107 25.06 2.02 -8.25
C LYS A 107 25.21 1.11 -7.03
N ASN A 108 25.18 -0.20 -7.19
CA ASN A 108 25.14 -1.16 -6.08
C ASN A 108 26.53 -1.67 -5.65
N ASN A 109 27.59 -1.33 -6.37
CA ASN A 109 28.99 -1.70 -6.03
C ASN A 109 29.18 -3.21 -5.77
N GLY A 110 28.48 -4.07 -6.49
CA GLY A 110 28.54 -5.53 -6.32
C GLY A 110 27.68 -6.07 -5.17
N ALA A 111 26.93 -5.23 -4.45
CA ALA A 111 26.04 -5.67 -3.39
C ALA A 111 24.79 -6.38 -3.96
N THR A 112 24.39 -7.46 -3.29
CA THR A 112 23.15 -8.19 -3.59
C THR A 112 21.99 -7.76 -2.69
N VAL A 113 22.25 -6.93 -1.69
CA VAL A 113 21.27 -6.39 -0.74
C VAL A 113 21.18 -4.89 -0.93
N LYS A 114 19.97 -4.39 -1.03
CA LYS A 114 19.67 -2.96 -1.17
C LYS A 114 18.48 -2.57 -0.32
N GLU A 115 18.55 -1.38 0.26
CA GLU A 115 17.46 -0.76 1.00
C GLU A 115 16.77 0.30 0.14
N PHE A 116 15.43 0.28 0.17
CA PHE A 116 14.56 1.26 -0.46
C PHE A 116 13.72 1.91 0.63
N GLU A 117 13.90 3.21 0.81
CA GLU A 117 13.18 3.97 1.82
C GLU A 117 12.11 4.84 1.18
N GLY A 118 10.88 4.68 1.67
CA GLY A 118 9.74 5.52 1.34
C GLY A 118 9.41 6.45 2.50
N VAL A 119 9.30 7.73 2.23
CA VAL A 119 8.93 8.75 3.22
C VAL A 119 7.53 9.25 2.97
N ALA A 120 6.73 9.36 4.01
CA ALA A 120 5.38 9.89 3.98
C ALA A 120 5.19 10.93 5.09
N ASP A 121 5.01 12.18 4.67
CA ASP A 121 4.66 13.30 5.55
C ASP A 121 3.23 13.74 5.28
N ALA A 122 2.41 13.79 6.32
CA ALA A 122 1.06 14.32 6.29
C ALA A 122 0.96 15.51 7.27
N PRO A 123 1.27 16.74 6.80
CA PRO A 123 1.35 17.91 7.68
C PRO A 123 -0.01 18.34 8.23
N VAL A 124 -1.10 17.94 7.56
CA VAL A 124 -2.47 18.30 7.96
C VAL A 124 -3.39 17.10 7.77
N ILE A 125 -3.81 16.50 8.88
CA ILE A 125 -4.88 15.51 8.92
C ILE A 125 -6.00 16.11 9.76
N PRO A 126 -7.02 16.72 9.15
CA PRO A 126 -8.09 17.38 9.86
C PRO A 126 -9.19 16.39 10.23
N SER A 127 -9.88 16.63 11.34
CA SER A 127 -11.20 16.07 11.58
C SER A 127 -12.10 17.03 12.35
N ILE A 128 -13.39 16.90 12.10
CA ILE A 128 -14.45 17.71 12.71
C ILE A 128 -15.51 16.77 13.25
N GLN A 129 -15.83 16.89 14.53
CA GLN A 129 -16.94 16.21 15.15
C GLN A 129 -17.95 17.25 15.66
N ALA A 130 -19.24 17.04 15.37
CA ALA A 130 -20.28 17.88 15.89
C ALA A 130 -21.46 17.04 16.39
N ALA A 131 -22.09 17.48 17.47
CA ALA A 131 -23.29 16.87 18.01
C ALA A 131 -24.23 17.95 18.52
N TRP A 132 -25.53 17.76 18.28
CA TRP A 132 -26.59 18.56 18.87
C TRP A 132 -27.51 17.68 19.68
N ASN A 133 -27.43 17.83 21.00
CA ASN A 133 -28.18 17.03 21.96
C ASN A 133 -29.37 17.82 22.45
N LYS A 134 -30.56 17.23 22.30
CA LYS A 134 -31.82 17.80 22.81
C LYS A 134 -32.77 16.69 23.27
N GLY A 135 -33.13 16.69 24.54
CA GLY A 135 -33.95 15.63 25.13
C GLY A 135 -33.26 14.27 24.97
N ASP A 136 -33.96 13.32 24.35
CA ASP A 136 -33.41 11.97 24.13
C ASP A 136 -32.67 11.81 22.80
N TRP A 137 -32.57 12.85 21.98
CA TRP A 137 -31.97 12.82 20.66
C TRP A 137 -30.61 13.49 20.62
N SER A 138 -29.70 12.89 19.86
CA SER A 138 -28.41 13.45 19.47
C SER A 138 -28.28 13.40 17.96
N LEU A 139 -28.26 14.54 17.30
CA LEU A 139 -27.95 14.64 15.87
C LEU A 139 -26.45 14.87 15.71
N GLN A 140 -25.78 14.08 14.86
CA GLN A 140 -24.33 13.99 14.80
C GLN A 140 -23.79 14.16 13.38
N PHE A 141 -22.64 14.83 13.29
CA PHE A 141 -21.87 14.98 12.08
C PHE A 141 -20.38 14.71 12.35
N ASN A 142 -19.72 13.97 11.46
CA ASN A 142 -18.29 13.80 11.46
C ASN A 142 -17.72 14.02 10.05
N PHE A 143 -16.63 14.78 9.98
CA PHE A 143 -15.70 14.79 8.85
C PHE A 143 -14.35 14.27 9.31
N SER A 144 -13.77 13.35 8.56
CA SER A 144 -12.52 12.69 8.93
C SER A 144 -11.82 12.07 7.72
N VAL A 145 -10.66 11.43 7.95
CA VAL A 145 -9.91 10.70 6.93
C VAL A 145 -9.81 9.22 7.36
N PRO A 146 -10.94 8.45 7.26
CA PRO A 146 -11.01 7.09 7.81
C PRO A 146 -10.28 6.05 6.96
N GLY A 147 -9.44 6.45 6.01
CA GLY A 147 -8.65 5.52 5.22
C GLY A 147 -7.65 6.20 4.29
N GLY A 148 -6.84 5.37 3.67
CA GLY A 148 -5.79 5.78 2.76
C GLY A 148 -4.41 5.91 3.43
N GLY A 149 -3.36 5.95 2.61
CA GLY A 149 -1.95 5.90 3.05
C GLY A 149 -1.23 7.22 3.11
N GLY A 150 -1.90 8.33 2.85
CA GLY A 150 -1.20 9.59 2.66
C GLY A 150 -0.41 9.60 1.33
N LYS A 151 0.59 10.46 1.25
CA LYS A 151 1.58 10.47 0.16
C LYS A 151 2.84 9.75 0.66
N CYS A 152 3.28 8.70 -0.05
CA CYS A 152 4.57 8.04 0.19
C CYS A 152 5.40 8.09 -1.09
N GLU A 153 6.68 8.41 -0.96
CA GLU A 153 7.60 8.60 -2.07
C GLU A 153 8.87 7.79 -1.85
N PHE A 154 9.19 6.92 -2.82
CA PHE A 154 10.43 6.18 -2.93
C PHE A 154 11.26 6.81 -4.05
N ALA A 155 12.23 7.65 -3.69
CA ALA A 155 13.02 8.44 -4.65
C ALA A 155 13.89 7.57 -5.55
N ASP A 156 14.34 6.42 -5.06
CA ASP A 156 15.19 5.45 -5.78
C ASP A 156 14.39 4.28 -6.38
N GLY A 157 13.06 4.39 -6.44
CA GLY A 157 12.17 3.33 -6.91
C GLY A 157 12.03 2.19 -5.92
N LEU A 158 11.85 0.97 -6.43
CA LEU A 158 11.56 -0.24 -5.64
C LEU A 158 12.46 -1.40 -6.06
N GLY A 159 12.64 -2.37 -5.17
CA GLY A 159 13.39 -3.60 -5.44
C GLY A 159 12.83 -4.39 -6.62
N SER A 160 11.51 -4.43 -6.77
CA SER A 160 10.84 -5.04 -7.91
C SER A 160 11.21 -4.37 -9.25
N PHE A 161 11.33 -3.03 -9.29
CA PHE A 161 11.70 -2.29 -10.49
C PHE A 161 13.13 -2.62 -10.92
N GLU A 162 14.06 -2.60 -9.97
CA GLU A 162 15.46 -2.89 -10.22
C GLU A 162 15.70 -4.34 -10.57
N SER A 163 14.96 -5.26 -9.95
CA SER A 163 15.02 -6.70 -10.25
C SER A 163 14.67 -7.01 -11.70
N VAL A 164 13.73 -6.29 -12.30
CA VAL A 164 13.37 -6.44 -13.72
C VAL A 164 14.56 -6.09 -14.61
N VAL A 165 15.15 -4.91 -14.43
CA VAL A 165 16.27 -4.44 -15.25
C VAL A 165 17.51 -5.32 -15.05
N GLY A 166 17.80 -5.69 -13.80
CA GLY A 166 18.90 -6.60 -13.46
C GLY A 166 18.74 -7.99 -14.06
N SER A 167 17.51 -8.51 -14.10
CA SER A 167 17.20 -9.80 -14.74
C SER A 167 17.39 -9.76 -16.25
N ILE A 168 16.98 -8.67 -16.90
CA ILE A 168 17.24 -8.45 -18.33
C ILE A 168 18.74 -8.42 -18.59
N ALA A 169 19.51 -7.64 -17.83
CA ALA A 169 20.96 -7.58 -17.97
C ALA A 169 21.63 -8.95 -17.76
N SER A 170 21.14 -9.73 -16.79
CA SER A 170 21.63 -11.09 -16.54
C SER A 170 21.38 -12.03 -17.72
N GLN A 171 20.23 -11.92 -18.39
CA GLN A 171 19.90 -12.73 -19.57
C GLN A 171 20.72 -12.33 -20.80
N LEU A 172 21.14 -11.08 -20.89
CA LEU A 172 21.97 -10.57 -21.97
C LEU A 172 23.47 -10.91 -21.80
N ARG A 173 23.87 -11.61 -20.72
CA ARG A 173 25.27 -12.07 -20.55
C ARG A 173 25.85 -12.83 -21.73
N PRO A 174 25.10 -13.74 -22.40
CA PRO A 174 25.62 -14.41 -23.62
C PRO A 174 25.95 -13.44 -24.76
N LEU A 175 25.35 -12.24 -24.76
CA LEU A 175 25.61 -11.15 -25.71
C LEU A 175 26.66 -10.14 -25.20
N GLY A 176 27.37 -10.46 -24.09
CA GLY A 176 28.44 -9.63 -23.55
C GLY A 176 27.99 -8.62 -22.48
N ALA A 177 26.77 -8.69 -22.01
CA ALA A 177 26.30 -7.81 -20.90
C ALA A 177 26.99 -8.21 -19.59
N THR A 178 27.58 -7.22 -18.90
CA THR A 178 28.28 -7.39 -17.61
C THR A 178 27.67 -6.58 -16.47
N GLY A 179 26.70 -5.70 -16.77
CA GLY A 179 26.04 -4.87 -15.77
C GLY A 179 24.90 -4.05 -16.35
N TYR A 180 24.27 -3.26 -15.50
CA TYR A 180 23.19 -2.31 -15.86
C TYR A 180 23.29 -1.02 -15.04
N ASP A 181 22.63 0.02 -15.54
CA ASP A 181 22.29 1.23 -14.80
C ASP A 181 20.83 1.60 -15.08
N MET A 182 20.16 2.23 -14.13
CA MET A 182 18.79 2.70 -14.28
C MET A 182 18.45 3.78 -13.25
N ASP A 183 17.41 4.55 -13.54
CA ASP A 183 16.74 5.41 -12.57
C ASP A 183 15.35 4.86 -12.29
N GLY A 184 15.01 4.72 -11.00
CA GLY A 184 13.71 4.30 -10.51
C GLY A 184 13.07 5.40 -9.70
N TYR A 185 11.74 5.48 -9.73
CA TYR A 185 10.93 6.36 -8.91
C TYR A 185 9.54 5.76 -8.68
N MET A 186 9.03 5.86 -7.45
CA MET A 186 7.65 5.47 -7.14
C MET A 186 7.04 6.43 -6.15
N GLN A 187 5.82 6.90 -6.42
CA GLN A 187 5.00 7.68 -5.51
C GLN A 187 3.56 7.14 -5.52
N GLY A 188 3.04 6.83 -4.33
CA GLY A 188 1.63 6.60 -4.11
C GLY A 188 1.06 7.68 -3.20
N ARG A 189 -0.12 8.18 -3.54
CA ARG A 189 -0.93 9.05 -2.68
C ARG A 189 -2.35 8.54 -2.69
N GLN A 190 -2.92 8.29 -1.51
CA GLN A 190 -4.31 7.85 -1.40
C GLN A 190 -4.95 8.41 -0.13
N TYR A 191 -6.15 8.95 -0.27
CA TYR A 191 -6.99 9.44 0.82
C TYR A 191 -8.44 8.99 0.61
N TYR A 192 -9.08 8.61 1.70
CA TYR A 192 -10.53 8.47 1.78
C TYR A 192 -11.05 9.51 2.76
N PHE A 193 -11.79 10.49 2.25
CA PHE A 193 -12.46 11.50 3.06
C PHE A 193 -13.85 10.99 3.44
N GLY A 194 -14.15 10.97 4.74
CA GLY A 194 -15.40 10.47 5.29
C GLY A 194 -16.30 11.60 5.79
N PHE A 195 -17.53 11.61 5.32
CA PHE A 195 -18.61 12.47 5.82
C PHE A 195 -19.67 11.56 6.43
N GLN A 196 -19.82 11.60 7.75
CA GLN A 196 -20.81 10.79 8.44
C GLN A 196 -21.89 11.68 9.05
N VAL A 197 -23.14 11.30 8.85
CA VAL A 197 -24.30 11.90 9.50
C VAL A 197 -25.15 10.81 10.12
N GLY A 198 -25.71 11.09 11.28
CA GLY A 198 -26.57 10.12 11.95
C GLY A 198 -27.21 10.69 13.20
N SER A 199 -28.00 9.87 13.85
CA SER A 199 -28.67 10.23 15.08
C SER A 199 -28.59 9.12 16.10
N ALA A 200 -28.35 9.48 17.36
CA ALA A 200 -28.53 8.57 18.47
C ALA A 200 -29.81 8.92 19.23
N TYR A 201 -30.39 7.89 19.82
CA TYR A 201 -31.60 8.02 20.64
C TYR A 201 -31.41 7.29 21.98
N LYS A 202 -31.66 8.01 23.09
CA LYS A 202 -31.69 7.41 24.42
C LYS A 202 -33.00 6.66 24.60
N ILE A 203 -32.94 5.33 24.64
CA ILE A 203 -34.12 4.48 24.96
C ILE A 203 -34.54 4.68 26.41
N ASN A 204 -33.54 4.87 27.27
CA ASN A 204 -33.70 5.21 28.67
C ASN A 204 -32.41 5.87 29.20
N LYS A 205 -32.34 6.10 30.53
CA LYS A 205 -31.17 6.74 31.17
C LYS A 205 -29.84 5.97 31.01
N ASP A 206 -29.89 4.69 30.68
CA ASP A 206 -28.75 3.78 30.67
C ASP A 206 -28.45 3.22 29.26
N LEU A 207 -29.39 3.27 28.32
CA LEU A 207 -29.29 2.64 27.01
C LEU A 207 -29.56 3.64 25.89
N SER A 208 -28.68 3.69 24.93
CA SER A 208 -28.86 4.44 23.68
C SER A 208 -28.49 3.58 22.45
N VAL A 209 -29.07 3.96 21.32
CA VAL A 209 -28.80 3.35 20.00
C VAL A 209 -28.47 4.43 19.01
N TYR A 210 -27.72 4.07 17.96
CA TYR A 210 -27.32 4.97 16.88
C TYR A 210 -27.58 4.36 15.52
N GLY A 211 -28.01 5.19 14.58
CA GLY A 211 -28.08 4.88 13.16
C GLY A 211 -27.61 6.07 12.33
N GLY A 212 -26.76 5.78 11.34
CA GLY A 212 -26.22 6.81 10.46
C GLY A 212 -25.70 6.25 9.14
N LEU A 213 -25.27 7.17 8.29
CA LEU A 213 -24.66 6.88 7.00
C LEU A 213 -23.30 7.57 6.91
N ARG A 214 -22.31 6.88 6.36
CA ARG A 214 -21.01 7.45 6.01
C ARG A 214 -20.84 7.44 4.50
N LEU A 215 -20.61 8.61 3.91
CA LEU A 215 -20.15 8.79 2.55
C LEU A 215 -18.63 8.84 2.57
N LEU A 216 -17.99 8.03 1.73
CA LEU A 216 -16.53 8.04 1.50
C LEU A 216 -16.24 8.58 0.11
N TRP A 217 -15.38 9.56 0.04
CA TRP A 217 -14.81 10.05 -1.21
C TRP A 217 -13.34 9.64 -1.27
N GLY A 218 -13.04 8.72 -2.21
CA GLY A 218 -11.68 8.25 -2.48
C GLY A 218 -10.98 9.12 -3.52
N SER A 219 -9.73 9.45 -3.27
CA SER A 219 -8.82 10.14 -4.18
C SER A 219 -7.43 9.53 -4.10
N ALA A 220 -6.90 9.07 -5.22
CA ALA A 220 -5.55 8.53 -5.29
C ALA A 220 -4.78 9.06 -6.49
N THR A 221 -3.45 9.07 -6.39
CA THR A 221 -2.52 9.37 -7.49
C THR A 221 -1.34 8.42 -7.38
N TYR A 222 -1.02 7.74 -8.46
CA TYR A 222 0.16 6.87 -8.55
C TYR A 222 1.08 7.37 -9.66
N LYS A 223 2.37 7.42 -9.34
CA LYS A 223 3.43 7.73 -10.30
C LYS A 223 4.50 6.66 -10.19
N ALA A 224 4.87 6.07 -11.32
CA ALA A 224 5.98 5.13 -11.37
C ALA A 224 6.84 5.47 -12.58
N LYS A 225 8.15 5.44 -12.40
CA LYS A 225 9.11 5.69 -13.47
C LYS A 225 10.25 4.71 -13.39
N ILE A 226 10.57 4.09 -14.53
CA ILE A 226 11.81 3.38 -14.78
C ILE A 226 12.38 4.00 -16.04
N SER A 227 13.56 4.60 -15.96
CA SER A 227 14.15 5.34 -17.09
C SER A 227 15.68 5.24 -17.08
N ASN A 228 16.32 5.79 -18.10
CA ASN A 228 17.77 5.80 -18.27
C ASN A 228 18.36 4.39 -18.17
N ILE A 229 17.64 3.40 -18.76
CA ILE A 229 18.08 2.00 -18.73
C ILE A 229 19.30 1.86 -19.62
N GLN A 230 20.39 1.44 -19.03
CA GLN A 230 21.66 1.18 -19.71
C GLN A 230 22.14 -0.24 -19.42
N VAL A 231 22.78 -0.85 -20.40
CA VAL A 231 23.47 -2.15 -20.27
C VAL A 231 24.95 -1.93 -20.43
N LYS A 232 25.75 -2.46 -19.54
CA LYS A 232 27.22 -2.45 -19.64
C LYS A 232 27.66 -3.61 -20.50
N ILE A 233 28.37 -3.33 -21.61
CA ILE A 233 28.92 -4.33 -22.51
C ILE A 233 30.42 -4.44 -22.27
N GLU A 234 30.93 -5.67 -22.27
CA GLU A 234 32.35 -5.94 -22.14
C GLU A 234 33.13 -5.28 -23.28
N GLY A 235 34.05 -4.38 -22.95
CA GLY A 235 34.85 -3.60 -23.90
C GLY A 235 34.27 -2.25 -24.32
N ASP A 236 32.95 -2.06 -24.29
CA ASP A 236 32.29 -0.86 -24.84
C ASP A 236 31.73 0.08 -23.76
N GLY A 237 31.64 -0.38 -22.48
CA GLY A 237 31.09 0.41 -21.38
C GLY A 237 29.57 0.39 -21.28
N TYR A 238 28.97 1.46 -20.75
CA TYR A 238 27.51 1.58 -20.61
C TYR A 238 26.90 2.16 -21.89
N MET A 239 25.89 1.45 -22.42
CA MET A 239 25.16 1.80 -23.64
C MET A 239 23.67 1.87 -23.31
N ASP A 240 22.96 2.82 -23.93
CA ASP A 240 21.50 2.86 -23.87
C ASP A 240 20.89 1.53 -24.31
N PHE A 241 19.90 1.05 -23.55
CA PHE A 241 19.34 -0.29 -23.76
C PHE A 241 18.63 -0.42 -25.12
N GLY A 242 17.87 0.63 -25.53
CA GLY A 242 17.22 0.65 -26.83
C GLY A 242 18.24 0.61 -28.00
N SER A 243 19.33 1.37 -27.87
CA SER A 243 20.43 1.40 -28.83
C SER A 243 21.15 0.05 -28.92
N PHE A 244 21.37 -0.60 -27.75
CA PHE A 244 21.95 -1.96 -27.71
C PHE A 244 21.05 -2.96 -28.43
N LEU A 245 19.74 -2.97 -28.17
CA LEU A 245 18.80 -3.87 -28.83
C LEU A 245 18.76 -3.64 -30.33
N SER A 246 18.73 -2.38 -30.78
CA SER A 246 18.69 -2.01 -32.20
C SER A 246 19.96 -2.49 -32.95
N SER A 247 21.14 -2.29 -32.35
CA SER A 247 22.40 -2.75 -32.94
C SER A 247 22.52 -4.28 -32.98
N SER A 248 22.07 -4.95 -31.91
CA SER A 248 22.02 -6.41 -31.82
C SER A 248 21.07 -7.01 -32.85
N THR A 249 19.89 -6.40 -33.02
CA THR A 249 18.89 -6.76 -34.04
C THR A 249 19.50 -6.67 -35.45
N THR A 250 20.15 -5.54 -35.77
CA THR A 250 20.81 -5.34 -37.08
C THR A 250 21.87 -6.42 -37.33
N THR A 251 22.63 -6.78 -36.30
CA THR A 251 23.67 -7.84 -36.41
C THR A 251 23.04 -9.21 -36.67
N VAL A 252 21.96 -9.55 -35.96
CA VAL A 252 21.22 -10.81 -36.14
C VAL A 252 20.57 -10.88 -37.53
N ASP A 253 19.93 -9.80 -37.98
CA ASP A 253 19.30 -9.72 -39.30
C ASP A 253 20.35 -9.90 -40.43
N GLY A 254 21.54 -9.29 -40.30
CA GLY A 254 22.65 -9.49 -41.21
C GLY A 254 23.19 -10.92 -41.20
N ALA A 255 23.17 -11.60 -40.06
CA ALA A 255 23.55 -13.02 -39.98
C ALA A 255 22.48 -13.93 -40.62
N LEU A 256 21.19 -13.65 -40.36
CA LEU A 256 20.06 -14.35 -40.99
C LEU A 256 20.09 -14.25 -42.50
N ALA A 257 20.38 -13.08 -43.06
CA ALA A 257 20.50 -12.86 -44.50
C ALA A 257 21.63 -13.72 -45.11
N ARG A 258 22.79 -13.78 -44.43
CA ARG A 258 23.91 -14.61 -44.88
C ARG A 258 23.62 -16.11 -44.85
N VAL A 259 23.03 -16.59 -43.76
CA VAL A 259 22.64 -18.00 -43.62
C VAL A 259 21.59 -18.38 -44.66
N SER A 260 20.56 -17.53 -44.85
CA SER A 260 19.52 -17.75 -45.86
C SER A 260 20.06 -17.77 -47.28
N ALA A 261 21.02 -16.88 -47.61
CA ALA A 261 21.69 -16.90 -48.93
C ALA A 261 22.51 -18.18 -49.12
N GLY A 262 23.23 -18.65 -48.09
CA GLY A 262 23.95 -19.92 -48.13
C GLY A 262 23.03 -21.12 -48.34
N MET A 263 21.88 -21.16 -47.67
CA MET A 263 20.86 -22.20 -47.90
C MET A 263 20.31 -22.16 -49.32
N ALA A 264 19.97 -20.99 -49.85
CA ALA A 264 19.47 -20.84 -51.22
C ALA A 264 20.51 -21.29 -52.27
N GLN A 265 21.80 -21.03 -52.06
CA GLN A 265 22.87 -21.53 -52.94
C GLN A 265 22.96 -23.06 -52.93
N MET A 266 22.83 -23.68 -51.76
CA MET A 266 22.82 -25.15 -51.64
C MET A 266 21.58 -25.77 -52.27
N GLU A 267 20.42 -25.13 -52.11
CA GLU A 267 19.16 -25.55 -52.77
C GLU A 267 19.29 -25.50 -54.28
N ALA A 268 19.82 -24.39 -54.83
CA ALA A 268 20.08 -24.23 -56.27
C ALA A 268 21.07 -25.27 -56.83
N ALA A 269 22.03 -25.71 -56.02
CA ALA A 269 22.97 -26.74 -56.33
C ALA A 269 22.49 -28.19 -56.14
N GLY A 270 21.24 -28.38 -55.65
CA GLY A 270 20.71 -29.71 -55.32
C GLY A 270 21.38 -30.38 -54.10
N ALA A 271 22.06 -29.59 -53.26
CA ALA A 271 22.92 -30.05 -52.16
C ALA A 271 22.19 -30.09 -50.79
N THR A 272 20.87 -30.16 -50.76
CA THR A 272 20.04 -30.14 -49.52
C THR A 272 20.19 -31.38 -48.63
N ALA A 273 20.70 -32.50 -49.20
CA ALA A 273 21.00 -33.72 -48.45
C ALA A 273 22.35 -33.68 -47.70
N LEU A 274 23.16 -32.65 -47.91
CA LEU A 274 24.47 -32.54 -47.26
C LEU A 274 24.31 -32.10 -45.78
N PRO A 275 25.18 -32.60 -44.87
CA PRO A 275 25.15 -32.20 -43.47
C PRO A 275 25.25 -30.69 -43.25
N GLN A 276 25.98 -29.97 -44.12
CA GLN A 276 26.12 -28.50 -44.04
C GLN A 276 24.79 -27.76 -44.22
N TYR A 277 23.84 -28.30 -45.02
CA TYR A 277 22.51 -27.71 -45.13
C TYR A 277 21.73 -27.80 -43.83
N ALA A 278 21.80 -28.95 -43.15
CA ALA A 278 21.18 -29.13 -41.84
C ALA A 278 21.81 -28.21 -40.77
N GLU A 279 23.14 -27.99 -40.84
CA GLU A 279 23.81 -27.01 -39.97
C GLU A 279 23.32 -25.57 -40.21
N LEU A 280 23.18 -25.13 -41.45
CA LEU A 280 22.65 -23.81 -41.80
C LEU A 280 21.18 -23.67 -41.35
N GLN A 281 20.38 -24.72 -41.50
CA GLN A 281 18.99 -24.75 -41.05
C GLN A 281 18.90 -24.59 -39.53
N ALA A 282 19.75 -25.28 -38.78
CA ALA A 282 19.83 -25.14 -37.32
C ALA A 282 20.30 -23.73 -36.92
N GLN A 283 21.30 -23.16 -37.60
CA GLN A 283 21.76 -21.79 -37.37
C GLN A 283 20.68 -20.76 -37.67
N LYS A 284 19.92 -20.95 -38.76
CA LYS A 284 18.78 -20.07 -39.08
C LYS A 284 17.73 -20.08 -37.95
N ALA A 285 17.30 -21.25 -37.53
CA ALA A 285 16.32 -21.40 -36.43
C ALA A 285 16.81 -20.75 -35.14
N GLN A 286 18.11 -20.88 -34.82
CA GLN A 286 18.70 -20.24 -33.64
C GLN A 286 18.70 -18.71 -33.75
N LEU A 287 19.07 -18.15 -34.92
CA LEU A 287 19.08 -16.71 -35.15
C LEU A 287 17.66 -16.13 -35.14
N GLU A 288 16.66 -16.84 -35.70
CA GLU A 288 15.25 -16.46 -35.66
C GLU A 288 14.74 -16.43 -34.22
N GLY A 289 15.10 -17.41 -33.37
CA GLY A 289 14.80 -17.42 -31.96
C GLY A 289 15.42 -16.23 -31.20
N THR A 290 16.68 -15.90 -31.51
CA THR A 290 17.36 -14.73 -30.94
C THR A 290 16.69 -13.43 -31.37
N ARG A 291 16.32 -13.32 -32.66
CA ARG A 291 15.61 -12.14 -33.20
C ARG A 291 14.28 -11.92 -32.51
N SER A 292 13.48 -12.99 -32.35
CA SER A 292 12.21 -12.94 -31.63
C SER A 292 12.39 -12.51 -30.17
N SER A 293 13.47 -12.93 -29.52
CA SER A 293 13.79 -12.54 -28.14
C SER A 293 14.16 -11.07 -28.03
N LEU A 294 14.96 -10.55 -28.97
CA LEU A 294 15.33 -9.13 -29.05
C LEU A 294 14.08 -8.26 -29.25
N ASP A 295 13.16 -8.68 -30.13
CA ASP A 295 11.89 -7.99 -30.37
C ASP A 295 11.01 -7.95 -29.10
N ALA A 296 10.96 -9.05 -28.35
CA ALA A 296 10.23 -9.11 -27.10
C ALA A 296 10.81 -8.16 -26.05
N LEU A 297 12.15 -7.98 -26.04
CA LEU A 297 12.84 -7.06 -25.13
C LEU A 297 12.69 -5.59 -25.53
N GLN A 298 12.43 -5.29 -26.81
CA GLN A 298 12.29 -3.91 -27.31
C GLN A 298 11.21 -3.13 -26.56
N LYS A 299 10.14 -3.81 -26.14
CA LYS A 299 9.05 -3.21 -25.34
C LYS A 299 9.52 -2.63 -24.01
N TYR A 300 10.58 -3.18 -23.43
CA TYR A 300 11.14 -2.76 -22.15
C TYR A 300 12.19 -1.66 -22.26
N SER A 301 12.67 -1.37 -23.48
CA SER A 301 13.68 -0.33 -23.71
C SER A 301 13.15 1.07 -23.42
N GLN A 302 11.83 1.27 -23.54
CA GLN A 302 11.17 2.54 -23.24
C GLN A 302 11.01 2.78 -21.73
N GLY A 303 11.31 1.77 -20.89
CA GLY A 303 11.07 1.84 -19.47
C GLY A 303 9.57 1.96 -19.13
N VAL A 304 9.27 2.56 -17.99
CA VAL A 304 7.91 2.82 -17.52
C VAL A 304 7.78 4.29 -17.18
N ASN A 305 6.68 4.92 -17.59
CA ASN A 305 6.30 6.27 -17.16
C ASN A 305 4.78 6.28 -16.94
N LEU A 306 4.38 6.03 -15.69
CA LEU A 306 2.99 5.96 -15.26
C LEU A 306 2.61 7.21 -14.48
N LEU A 307 1.50 7.82 -14.85
CA LEU A 307 0.73 8.74 -14.04
C LEU A 307 -0.73 8.28 -14.06
N CYS A 308 -1.27 7.88 -12.91
CA CYS A 308 -2.66 7.48 -12.76
C CYS A 308 -3.31 8.28 -11.63
N ASN A 309 -4.39 8.98 -11.93
CA ASN A 309 -5.28 9.55 -10.94
C ASN A 309 -6.51 8.65 -10.80
N GLN A 310 -7.00 8.52 -9.57
CA GLN A 310 -8.18 7.70 -9.29
C GLN A 310 -9.13 8.48 -8.38
N SER A 311 -10.42 8.32 -8.62
CA SER A 311 -11.47 8.86 -7.77
C SER A 311 -12.63 7.88 -7.62
N SER A 312 -13.33 7.97 -6.50
CA SER A 312 -14.47 7.10 -6.21
C SER A 312 -15.36 7.72 -5.13
N VAL A 313 -16.62 7.29 -5.08
CA VAL A 313 -17.55 7.59 -3.99
C VAL A 313 -18.23 6.29 -3.56
N GLY A 314 -18.29 6.06 -2.24
CA GLY A 314 -19.02 4.94 -1.66
C GLY A 314 -19.84 5.40 -0.45
N VAL A 315 -20.85 4.62 -0.08
CA VAL A 315 -21.71 4.90 1.08
C VAL A 315 -21.90 3.61 1.87
N ALA A 316 -21.84 3.71 3.20
CA ALA A 316 -22.14 2.60 4.09
C ALA A 316 -22.94 3.05 5.31
N PRO A 317 -23.87 2.21 5.80
CA PRO A 317 -24.51 2.41 7.09
C PRO A 317 -23.51 2.26 8.24
N VAL A 318 -23.81 2.94 9.34
CA VAL A 318 -23.12 2.78 10.63
C VAL A 318 -24.19 2.65 11.70
N VAL A 319 -24.10 1.62 12.54
CA VAL A 319 -25.01 1.39 13.66
C VAL A 319 -24.22 1.24 14.95
N GLY A 320 -24.84 1.61 16.07
CA GLY A 320 -24.19 1.53 17.37
C GLY A 320 -25.18 1.35 18.51
N ILE A 321 -24.67 0.85 19.63
CA ILE A 321 -25.37 0.70 20.89
C ILE A 321 -24.42 1.05 22.04
N ASP A 322 -24.92 1.72 23.06
CA ASP A 322 -24.18 2.05 24.28
C ASP A 322 -25.05 1.77 25.51
N TYR A 323 -24.49 1.06 26.47
CA TYR A 323 -25.15 0.66 27.68
C TYR A 323 -24.32 0.98 28.92
N ARG A 324 -24.88 1.81 29.80
CA ARG A 324 -24.29 2.26 31.07
C ARG A 324 -24.88 1.46 32.24
N THR A 325 -24.03 0.92 33.08
CA THR A 325 -24.50 0.20 34.27
C THR A 325 -23.51 0.35 35.43
N GLY A 326 -23.96 1.02 36.49
CA GLY A 326 -23.11 1.34 37.65
C GLY A 326 -21.85 2.11 37.21
N ARG A 327 -20.68 1.51 37.42
CA ARG A 327 -19.36 2.06 37.03
C ARG A 327 -18.85 1.60 35.66
N PHE A 328 -19.67 0.87 34.91
CA PHE A 328 -19.32 0.37 33.58
C PHE A 328 -20.08 1.14 32.50
N ASN A 329 -19.40 1.33 31.36
CA ASN A 329 -20.02 1.63 30.10
C ASN A 329 -19.61 0.56 29.10
N LEU A 330 -20.55 0.01 28.35
CA LEU A 330 -20.37 -1.04 27.35
C LEU A 330 -20.89 -0.53 26.02
N ALA A 331 -20.10 -0.65 24.96
CA ALA A 331 -20.57 -0.21 23.65
C ALA A 331 -20.15 -1.15 22.54
N ALA A 332 -20.94 -1.14 21.47
CA ALA A 332 -20.64 -1.80 20.23
C ALA A 332 -21.02 -0.91 19.04
N LYS A 333 -20.17 -0.88 18.04
CA LYS A 333 -20.40 -0.20 16.77
C LYS A 333 -20.11 -1.16 15.62
N TYR A 334 -20.95 -1.13 14.60
CA TYR A 334 -20.73 -1.83 13.36
C TYR A 334 -20.79 -0.86 12.16
N GLU A 335 -19.70 -0.80 11.42
CA GLU A 335 -19.59 -0.08 10.17
C GLU A 335 -19.70 -1.10 9.04
N PHE A 336 -20.68 -0.93 8.16
CA PHE A 336 -20.86 -1.83 7.04
C PHE A 336 -19.75 -1.62 6.01
N LYS A 337 -19.48 -2.64 5.21
CA LYS A 337 -18.56 -2.58 4.09
C LYS A 337 -18.93 -1.44 3.14
N THR A 338 -17.98 -0.58 2.82
CA THR A 338 -18.17 0.45 1.80
C THR A 338 -17.59 -0.05 0.47
N GLN A 339 -18.44 -0.19 -0.51
CA GLN A 339 -18.01 -0.51 -1.87
C GLN A 339 -17.34 0.70 -2.50
N ILE A 340 -16.09 0.52 -2.93
CA ILE A 340 -15.27 1.55 -3.57
C ILE A 340 -14.82 1.04 -4.93
N ARG A 341 -15.18 1.77 -5.97
CA ARG A 341 -14.77 1.52 -7.35
C ARG A 341 -13.94 2.72 -7.80
N MET A 342 -12.60 2.59 -7.72
CA MET A 342 -11.68 3.65 -8.10
C MET A 342 -11.57 3.69 -9.62
N LYS A 343 -12.09 4.76 -10.24
CA LYS A 343 -11.99 4.97 -11.68
C LYS A 343 -10.63 5.58 -12.03
N ASN A 344 -9.95 4.97 -13.00
CA ASN A 344 -8.64 5.41 -13.48
C ASN A 344 -8.77 6.53 -14.52
N GLU A 345 -7.95 7.57 -14.34
CA GLU A 345 -7.58 8.57 -15.35
C GLU A 345 -6.06 8.48 -15.50
N SER A 346 -5.60 7.77 -16.53
CA SER A 346 -4.21 7.35 -16.63
C SER A 346 -3.53 7.83 -17.90
N SER A 347 -2.25 8.17 -17.75
CA SER A 347 -1.29 8.28 -18.82
C SER A 347 -0.17 7.27 -18.57
N VAL A 348 -0.04 6.28 -19.46
CA VAL A 348 0.98 5.23 -19.39
C VAL A 348 1.58 5.09 -20.78
N ASN A 349 2.92 4.98 -20.88
CA ASN A 349 3.59 4.74 -22.16
C ASN A 349 3.31 3.31 -22.70
N GLU A 350 3.90 2.93 -23.82
CA GLU A 350 3.69 1.62 -24.48
C GLU A 350 3.93 0.39 -23.56
N ALA A 351 4.71 0.55 -22.49
CA ALA A 351 4.85 -0.47 -21.44
C ALA A 351 3.51 -0.84 -20.77
N SER A 352 2.45 -0.08 -21.01
CA SER A 352 1.08 -0.37 -20.55
C SER A 352 0.51 -1.70 -21.06
N GLU A 353 1.05 -2.27 -22.13
CA GLU A 353 0.70 -3.64 -22.57
C GLU A 353 1.22 -4.72 -21.60
N ILE A 354 2.10 -4.37 -20.67
CA ILE A 354 2.57 -5.26 -19.61
C ILE A 354 1.42 -5.49 -18.64
N GLN A 355 1.04 -6.76 -18.40
CA GLN A 355 -0.05 -7.13 -17.48
C GLN A 355 0.00 -6.42 -16.12
N ALA A 356 1.18 -6.11 -15.72
CA ALA A 356 1.53 -5.47 -14.48
C ALA A 356 0.98 -4.05 -14.31
N VAL A 357 0.79 -3.29 -15.36
CA VAL A 357 0.17 -1.96 -15.34
C VAL A 357 -1.33 -2.01 -15.64
N ASN A 358 -1.92 -3.20 -15.80
CA ASN A 358 -3.35 -3.35 -16.11
C ASN A 358 -4.23 -2.72 -15.03
N LYS A 359 -3.82 -2.76 -13.75
CA LYS A 359 -4.51 -2.06 -12.68
C LYS A 359 -4.68 -0.56 -12.96
N PHE A 360 -3.82 0.04 -13.77
CA PHE A 360 -3.76 1.48 -14.03
C PHE A 360 -4.19 1.86 -15.45
N ARG A 361 -4.86 0.97 -16.19
CA ARG A 361 -5.37 1.30 -17.54
C ARG A 361 -6.39 2.43 -17.44
N ASP A 362 -6.32 3.34 -18.41
CA ASP A 362 -7.24 4.46 -18.50
C ASP A 362 -8.69 3.98 -18.65
N GLY A 363 -9.61 4.60 -17.90
CA GLY A 363 -11.03 4.26 -17.89
C GLY A 363 -11.43 2.99 -17.13
N GLU A 364 -10.48 2.15 -16.70
CA GLU A 364 -10.76 0.95 -15.91
C GLU A 364 -11.18 1.31 -14.49
N GLU A 365 -12.00 0.44 -13.90
CA GLU A 365 -12.40 0.54 -12.49
C GLU A 365 -11.66 -0.49 -11.64
N VAL A 366 -11.11 -0.03 -10.52
CA VAL A 366 -10.34 -0.84 -9.57
C VAL A 366 -11.11 -0.97 -8.27
N ASN A 367 -11.38 -2.20 -7.85
CA ASN A 367 -12.03 -2.49 -6.58
C ASN A 367 -11.06 -2.24 -5.42
N GLU A 368 -11.47 -1.40 -4.46
CA GLU A 368 -10.70 -1.00 -3.28
C GLU A 368 -11.65 -0.81 -2.07
N ASP A 369 -12.54 -1.78 -1.83
CA ASP A 369 -13.55 -1.71 -0.77
C ASP A 369 -12.92 -1.40 0.60
N GLN A 370 -13.54 -0.51 1.38
CA GLN A 370 -13.28 -0.48 2.82
C GLN A 370 -14.03 -1.65 3.49
N PRO A 371 -13.31 -2.53 4.24
CA PRO A 371 -13.94 -3.65 4.92
C PRO A 371 -14.95 -3.18 5.96
N ALA A 372 -15.90 -4.05 6.30
CA ALA A 372 -16.74 -3.83 7.48
C ALA A 372 -15.87 -3.85 8.74
N LEU A 373 -16.30 -3.12 9.77
CA LEU A 373 -15.60 -3.00 11.05
C LEU A 373 -16.58 -3.21 12.21
N LEU A 374 -16.29 -4.19 13.05
CA LEU A 374 -16.91 -4.34 14.37
C LEU A 374 -15.98 -3.75 15.43
N SER A 375 -16.47 -2.78 16.20
CA SER A 375 -15.79 -2.19 17.36
C SER A 375 -16.57 -2.55 18.62
N LEU A 376 -15.87 -3.07 19.64
CA LEU A 376 -16.43 -3.39 20.95
C LEU A 376 -15.63 -2.64 22.01
N GLY A 377 -16.31 -2.07 22.99
CA GLY A 377 -15.69 -1.31 24.05
C GLY A 377 -16.23 -1.60 25.44
N VAL A 378 -15.34 -1.48 26.41
CA VAL A 378 -15.67 -1.47 27.85
C VAL A 378 -14.91 -0.33 28.50
N GLN A 379 -15.64 0.54 29.22
CA GLN A 379 -15.06 1.52 30.14
C GLN A 379 -15.46 1.17 31.55
N TYR A 380 -14.49 1.19 32.45
CA TYR A 380 -14.71 0.99 33.90
C TYR A 380 -14.16 2.17 34.68
N SER A 381 -14.97 2.74 35.57
CA SER A 381 -14.56 3.85 36.45
C SER A 381 -14.40 3.35 37.88
N PRO A 382 -13.22 2.87 38.30
CA PRO A 382 -12.98 2.38 39.67
C PRO A 382 -13.24 3.46 40.70
N ILE A 383 -12.90 4.70 40.39
CA ILE A 383 -13.22 5.93 41.11
C ILE A 383 -13.66 6.98 40.09
N ASP A 384 -14.30 8.05 40.54
CA ASP A 384 -14.84 9.07 39.61
C ASP A 384 -13.76 9.78 38.78
N ALA A 385 -12.55 9.92 39.34
CA ALA A 385 -11.43 10.56 38.68
C ALA A 385 -10.66 9.64 37.71
N VAL A 386 -10.92 8.32 37.66
CA VAL A 386 -10.15 7.39 36.86
C VAL A 386 -11.07 6.54 35.99
N ARG A 387 -10.75 6.45 34.71
CA ARG A 387 -11.41 5.59 33.72
C ARG A 387 -10.41 4.66 33.07
N VAL A 388 -10.68 3.37 33.12
CA VAL A 388 -9.94 2.32 32.42
C VAL A 388 -10.77 1.90 31.21
N ASN A 389 -10.15 1.89 30.05
CA ASN A 389 -10.81 1.61 28.78
C ASN A 389 -10.18 0.38 28.13
N LEU A 390 -11.01 -0.51 27.60
CA LEU A 390 -10.62 -1.62 26.77
C LEU A 390 -11.42 -1.55 25.48
N GLY A 391 -10.77 -1.88 24.36
CA GLY A 391 -11.38 -1.90 23.03
C GLY A 391 -10.93 -3.11 22.23
N PHE A 392 -11.76 -3.50 21.30
CA PHE A 392 -11.48 -4.55 20.32
C PHE A 392 -12.06 -4.15 18.98
N HIS A 393 -11.24 -4.22 17.92
CA HIS A 393 -11.65 -4.04 16.54
C HIS A 393 -11.44 -5.31 15.75
N HIS A 394 -12.45 -5.69 14.96
CA HIS A 394 -12.37 -6.76 13.98
C HIS A 394 -12.74 -6.21 12.60
N TYR A 395 -11.78 -6.23 11.69
CA TYR A 395 -11.94 -5.80 10.31
C TYR A 395 -12.20 -7.02 9.45
N PHE A 396 -13.30 -7.05 8.72
CA PHE A 396 -13.68 -8.14 7.81
C PHE A 396 -12.94 -8.00 6.46
N ASP A 397 -11.61 -7.98 6.49
CA ASP A 397 -10.76 -7.75 5.31
C ASP A 397 -11.00 -8.79 4.22
N LYS A 398 -11.16 -10.06 4.58
CA LYS A 398 -11.40 -11.17 3.64
C LYS A 398 -12.74 -11.08 2.91
N ASN A 399 -13.68 -10.28 3.44
CA ASN A 399 -15.00 -10.03 2.83
C ASN A 399 -15.02 -8.73 2.00
N ALA A 400 -13.95 -7.96 1.97
CA ALA A 400 -13.77 -6.84 1.06
C ALA A 400 -13.59 -7.35 -0.38
N ASP A 401 -13.71 -6.47 -1.35
CA ASP A 401 -13.43 -6.78 -2.75
C ASP A 401 -12.27 -5.87 -3.20
N TRP A 402 -11.09 -6.45 -3.37
CA TRP A 402 -9.88 -5.74 -3.76
C TRP A 402 -9.36 -6.22 -5.11
N TYR A 403 -8.63 -5.36 -5.81
CA TYR A 403 -8.07 -5.67 -7.11
C TYR A 403 -7.28 -7.01 -7.09
N GLY A 404 -7.53 -7.83 -8.11
CA GLY A 404 -6.91 -9.16 -8.22
C GLY A 404 -7.35 -10.16 -7.14
N ASN A 405 -8.42 -9.88 -6.39
CA ASN A 405 -8.87 -10.67 -5.24
C ASN A 405 -7.79 -10.82 -4.15
N SER A 406 -6.95 -9.80 -3.95
CA SER A 406 -5.81 -9.85 -3.02
C SER A 406 -6.22 -10.10 -1.56
N GLN A 407 -7.45 -9.74 -1.15
CA GLN A 407 -8.00 -10.08 0.16
C GLN A 407 -8.07 -11.59 0.44
N ARG A 408 -8.16 -12.41 -0.61
CA ARG A 408 -8.16 -13.88 -0.47
C ARG A 408 -6.78 -14.46 -0.17
N MET A 409 -5.73 -13.68 -0.41
CA MET A 409 -4.34 -14.05 -0.09
C MET A 409 -4.03 -13.87 1.39
N LEU A 410 -4.91 -13.21 2.18
CA LEU A 410 -4.78 -13.10 3.63
C LEU A 410 -5.12 -14.44 4.30
N ASP A 411 -4.38 -14.77 5.36
CA ASP A 411 -4.65 -15.94 6.20
C ASP A 411 -5.94 -15.74 7.03
N HIS A 412 -6.03 -14.61 7.72
CA HIS A 412 -7.18 -14.23 8.54
C HIS A 412 -7.45 -12.71 8.47
N ASP A 413 -8.60 -12.31 9.02
CA ASP A 413 -9.00 -10.92 9.18
C ASP A 413 -8.13 -10.17 10.19
N THR A 414 -8.01 -8.85 10.03
CA THR A 414 -7.26 -8.00 10.96
C THR A 414 -7.99 -7.85 12.28
N ASN A 415 -7.23 -7.93 13.38
CA ASN A 415 -7.71 -7.68 14.73
C ASN A 415 -6.85 -6.64 15.43
N GLU A 416 -7.52 -5.78 16.22
CA GLU A 416 -6.86 -4.81 17.10
C GLU A 416 -7.36 -4.95 18.53
N TYR A 417 -6.44 -4.86 19.46
CA TYR A 417 -6.68 -4.87 20.90
C TYR A 417 -6.19 -3.55 21.45
N LEU A 418 -7.08 -2.84 22.16
CA LEU A 418 -6.83 -1.49 22.65
C LEU A 418 -7.04 -1.43 24.16
N ALA A 419 -6.18 -0.69 24.84
CA ALA A 419 -6.30 -0.43 26.27
C ALA A 419 -5.81 0.96 26.61
N GLY A 420 -6.39 1.58 27.63
CA GLY A 420 -5.93 2.87 28.07
C GLY A 420 -6.56 3.32 29.40
N VAL A 421 -5.97 4.36 29.95
CA VAL A 421 -6.40 4.97 31.22
C VAL A 421 -6.49 6.48 31.04
N GLU A 422 -7.54 7.05 31.61
CA GLU A 422 -7.72 8.48 31.76
C GLU A 422 -7.81 8.83 33.26
N TRP A 423 -7.13 9.89 33.65
CA TRP A 423 -7.09 10.38 35.02
C TRP A 423 -7.36 11.89 35.08
N ASP A 424 -8.45 12.26 35.76
CA ASP A 424 -8.74 13.65 36.08
C ASP A 424 -7.86 14.07 37.27
N ILE A 425 -6.76 14.73 36.96
CA ILE A 425 -5.78 15.22 37.95
C ILE A 425 -6.45 16.30 38.83
N ASN A 426 -7.33 17.09 38.21
CA ASN A 426 -8.19 18.08 38.85
C ASN A 426 -9.38 18.42 37.90
N ASP A 427 -10.25 19.33 38.31
CA ASP A 427 -11.46 19.74 37.57
C ASP A 427 -11.16 20.30 36.14
N ARG A 428 -9.90 20.66 35.84
CA ARG A 428 -9.52 21.26 34.58
C ARG A 428 -8.58 20.39 33.72
N LEU A 429 -7.83 19.50 34.36
CA LEU A 429 -6.77 18.74 33.67
C LEU A 429 -7.03 17.24 33.73
N THR A 430 -7.23 16.63 32.58
CA THR A 430 -7.26 15.18 32.42
C THR A 430 -6.02 14.74 31.66
N ALA A 431 -5.22 13.85 32.25
CA ALA A 431 -4.15 13.17 31.55
C ALA A 431 -4.58 11.77 31.11
N SER A 432 -3.99 11.24 30.07
CA SER A 432 -4.27 9.88 29.62
C SER A 432 -3.09 9.26 28.91
N CYS A 433 -3.05 7.94 28.93
CA CYS A 433 -2.19 7.12 28.09
C CYS A 433 -2.91 5.85 27.70
N GLY A 434 -2.45 5.24 26.60
CA GLY A 434 -3.00 3.97 26.14
C GLY A 434 -2.14 3.34 25.05
N GLY A 435 -2.54 2.16 24.66
CA GLY A 435 -1.86 1.41 23.62
C GLY A 435 -2.81 0.61 22.76
N GLN A 436 -2.31 0.20 21.62
CA GLN A 436 -3.01 -0.59 20.61
C GLN A 436 -2.08 -1.67 20.09
N LEU A 437 -2.61 -2.85 19.88
CA LEU A 437 -1.91 -3.99 19.29
C LEU A 437 -2.65 -4.41 18.03
N THR A 438 -2.02 -4.30 16.85
CA THR A 438 -2.63 -4.66 15.56
C THR A 438 -2.02 -5.94 15.03
N ARG A 439 -2.86 -6.87 14.60
CA ARG A 439 -2.49 -8.17 14.01
C ARG A 439 -3.21 -8.37 12.69
N TYR A 440 -2.42 -8.50 11.63
CA TYR A 440 -2.88 -8.74 10.26
C TYR A 440 -2.70 -10.20 9.87
N GLY A 441 -3.56 -10.73 9.00
CA GLY A 441 -3.45 -12.06 8.42
C GLY A 441 -2.49 -12.08 7.22
N LEU A 442 -1.23 -11.67 7.40
CA LEU A 442 -0.28 -11.53 6.31
C LEU A 442 0.27 -12.88 5.83
N THR A 443 0.44 -12.99 4.52
CA THR A 443 1.09 -14.13 3.85
C THR A 443 2.13 -13.64 2.85
N ASP A 444 3.06 -14.51 2.43
CA ASP A 444 4.05 -14.17 1.40
C ASP A 444 3.39 -13.82 0.06
N GLN A 445 2.22 -14.41 -0.25
CA GLN A 445 1.47 -14.10 -1.47
C GLN A 445 0.86 -12.69 -1.44
N TYR A 446 0.44 -12.22 -0.28
CA TYR A 446 -0.13 -10.88 -0.11
C TYR A 446 0.94 -9.78 -0.11
N MET A 447 2.10 -10.06 0.49
CA MET A 447 3.15 -9.06 0.72
C MET A 447 3.91 -8.72 -0.56
N ASN A 448 4.10 -7.44 -0.82
CA ASN A 448 4.88 -6.91 -1.95
C ASN A 448 5.44 -5.51 -1.61
N ASP A 449 6.43 -5.06 -2.37
CA ASP A 449 7.12 -3.80 -2.13
C ASP A 449 6.34 -2.54 -2.56
N MET A 450 5.35 -2.69 -3.41
CA MET A 450 4.49 -1.56 -3.81
C MET A 450 3.47 -1.22 -2.72
N SER A 451 3.07 -2.22 -1.91
CA SER A 451 2.04 -2.07 -0.89
C SER A 451 2.20 -3.11 0.21
N PHE A 452 2.49 -2.67 1.41
CA PHE A 452 2.62 -3.57 2.55
C PHE A 452 2.15 -2.96 3.88
N VAL A 453 1.70 -3.81 4.76
CA VAL A 453 1.47 -3.55 6.18
C VAL A 453 2.24 -4.57 6.99
N VAL A 454 2.51 -4.28 8.26
CA VAL A 454 3.18 -5.21 9.18
C VAL A 454 2.57 -5.08 10.58
N ASN A 455 2.56 -6.18 11.31
CA ASN A 455 2.07 -6.21 12.67
C ASN A 455 2.75 -5.15 13.53
N SER A 456 1.98 -4.53 14.40
CA SER A 456 2.46 -3.38 15.17
C SER A 456 1.90 -3.34 16.58
N TYR A 457 2.55 -2.51 17.39
CA TYR A 457 1.98 -1.98 18.63
C TYR A 457 2.18 -0.46 18.65
N SER A 458 1.21 0.23 19.22
CA SER A 458 1.21 1.68 19.32
C SER A 458 1.09 2.11 20.77
N LEU A 459 1.68 3.24 21.09
CA LEU A 459 1.58 3.89 22.39
C LEU A 459 1.20 5.35 22.18
N GLY A 460 0.26 5.81 23.00
CA GLY A 460 -0.19 7.18 22.97
C GLY A 460 -0.30 7.78 24.37
N PHE A 461 -0.09 9.08 24.46
CA PHE A 461 -0.29 9.85 25.68
C PHE A 461 -0.66 11.30 25.36
N GLY A 462 -1.31 11.96 26.29
CA GLY A 462 -1.71 13.34 26.10
C GLY A 462 -2.57 13.87 27.25
N ALA A 463 -3.10 15.05 27.03
CA ALA A 463 -3.93 15.72 28.02
C ALA A 463 -5.02 16.57 27.38
N ASN A 464 -6.12 16.72 28.14
CA ASN A 464 -7.18 17.69 27.90
C ASN A 464 -7.15 18.74 28.99
N TYR A 465 -7.25 20.01 28.61
CA TYR A 465 -7.31 21.13 29.54
C TYR A 465 -8.57 21.96 29.32
N LYS A 466 -9.45 21.98 30.32
CA LYS A 466 -10.61 22.86 30.34
C LYS A 466 -10.20 24.31 30.58
N LEU A 467 -10.19 25.09 29.51
CA LEU A 467 -9.91 26.52 29.57
C LEU A 467 -11.10 27.25 30.25
N SER A 468 -12.32 26.81 29.94
CA SER A 468 -13.59 27.26 30.53
C SER A 468 -14.61 26.12 30.41
N ASP A 469 -15.83 26.33 30.95
CA ASP A 469 -16.92 25.37 30.80
C ASP A 469 -17.34 25.12 29.34
N LYS A 470 -16.97 26.05 28.46
CA LYS A 470 -17.29 25.98 27.01
C LYS A 470 -16.14 25.55 26.12
N VAL A 471 -14.91 25.57 26.61
CA VAL A 471 -13.71 25.36 25.77
C VAL A 471 -12.77 24.37 26.42
N THR A 472 -12.46 23.27 25.73
CA THR A 472 -11.45 22.29 26.14
C THR A 472 -10.37 22.21 25.05
N LEU A 473 -9.12 22.43 25.43
CA LEU A 473 -7.95 22.24 24.58
C LEU A 473 -7.40 20.83 24.75
N LYS A 474 -6.87 20.26 23.69
CA LYS A 474 -6.36 18.89 23.66
C LYS A 474 -4.98 18.85 22.99
N ALA A 475 -4.08 18.03 23.53
CA ALA A 475 -2.79 17.76 22.91
C ALA A 475 -2.40 16.31 23.15
N ALA A 476 -1.79 15.67 22.13
CA ALA A 476 -1.38 14.27 22.24
C ALA A 476 -0.21 13.94 21.32
N TYR A 477 0.51 12.88 21.69
CA TYR A 477 1.51 12.20 20.91
C TYR A 477 1.15 10.73 20.80
N PHE A 478 1.37 10.15 19.61
CA PHE A 478 1.10 8.75 19.34
C PHE A 478 2.22 8.17 18.46
N GLN A 479 2.76 7.04 18.84
CA GLN A 479 3.80 6.35 18.09
C GLN A 479 3.40 4.92 17.83
N THR A 480 3.55 4.47 16.59
CA THR A 480 3.40 3.07 16.19
C THR A 480 4.77 2.48 15.90
N ASN A 481 5.07 1.38 16.57
CA ASN A 481 6.25 0.57 16.37
C ASN A 481 5.85 -0.70 15.61
N TYR A 482 6.48 -0.92 14.48
CA TYR A 482 6.17 -2.03 13.58
C TYR A 482 7.19 -3.15 13.76
N GLY A 483 6.71 -4.38 13.63
CA GLY A 483 7.58 -5.53 13.47
C GLY A 483 8.25 -5.52 12.08
N THR A 484 8.95 -6.60 11.82
CA THR A 484 9.53 -6.87 10.50
C THR A 484 8.83 -8.09 9.92
N TYR A 485 8.32 -7.97 8.69
CA TYR A 485 7.85 -9.11 7.90
C TYR A 485 8.94 -9.50 6.90
N ARG A 486 9.29 -10.77 6.83
CA ARG A 486 10.26 -11.28 5.85
C ARG A 486 9.54 -12.21 4.88
N ARG A 487 9.58 -11.83 3.60
CA ARG A 487 9.09 -12.66 2.50
C ARG A 487 10.25 -13.41 1.86
N THR A 488 10.13 -14.72 1.71
CA THR A 488 11.16 -15.59 1.13
C THR A 488 10.63 -16.50 0.03
N ASP A 489 9.31 -16.53 -0.18
CA ASP A 489 8.66 -17.34 -1.21
C ASP A 489 8.73 -16.63 -2.58
N TYR A 490 9.94 -16.64 -3.14
CA TYR A 490 10.21 -16.19 -4.50
C TYR A 490 10.66 -17.35 -5.39
N PRO A 491 10.21 -17.39 -6.68
CA PRO A 491 10.63 -18.44 -7.62
C PRO A 491 12.15 -18.50 -7.86
N ALA A 492 12.83 -17.36 -7.72
CA ALA A 492 14.26 -17.26 -7.91
C ALA A 492 15.01 -17.48 -6.60
N ALA A 493 16.00 -18.37 -6.62
CA ALA A 493 16.83 -18.64 -5.46
C ALA A 493 17.64 -17.41 -5.03
N GLY A 494 17.74 -17.19 -3.72
CA GLY A 494 18.50 -16.09 -3.14
C GLY A 494 17.76 -14.74 -3.18
N VAL A 495 16.48 -14.71 -3.53
CA VAL A 495 15.64 -13.52 -3.48
C VAL A 495 14.84 -13.51 -2.18
N SER A 496 14.83 -12.37 -1.50
CA SER A 496 13.99 -12.13 -0.32
C SER A 496 13.78 -10.64 -0.09
N ASP A 497 12.64 -10.30 0.53
CA ASP A 497 12.36 -8.93 0.98
C ASP A 497 12.06 -8.90 2.47
N SER A 498 12.48 -7.82 3.11
CA SER A 498 12.19 -7.53 4.50
C SER A 498 11.50 -6.17 4.59
N PHE A 499 10.31 -6.15 5.22
CA PHE A 499 9.43 -4.98 5.28
C PHE A 499 9.33 -4.49 6.71
N THR A 500 9.56 -3.19 6.94
CA THR A 500 9.31 -2.54 8.22
C THR A 500 8.83 -1.10 8.00
N ARG A 501 8.30 -0.50 9.08
CA ARG A 501 7.74 0.86 9.06
C ARG A 501 8.00 1.58 10.37
N SER A 502 7.88 2.90 10.34
CA SER A 502 7.73 3.73 11.54
C SER A 502 6.56 4.70 11.36
N ASN A 503 5.93 5.13 12.44
CA ASN A 503 4.90 6.17 12.39
C ASN A 503 4.90 6.97 13.71
N ARG A 504 4.91 8.30 13.59
CA ARG A 504 4.81 9.24 14.70
C ARG A 504 3.77 10.27 14.38
N VAL A 505 2.88 10.52 15.32
CA VAL A 505 1.77 11.47 15.16
C VAL A 505 1.76 12.44 16.33
N ILE A 506 1.65 13.72 16.03
CA ILE A 506 1.40 14.79 17.01
C ILE A 506 0.04 15.40 16.67
N GLY A 507 -0.74 15.69 17.68
CA GLY A 507 -2.04 16.30 17.45
C GLY A 507 -2.41 17.35 18.49
N ILE A 508 -3.18 18.33 18.03
CA ILE A 508 -3.86 19.33 18.87
C ILE A 508 -5.33 19.42 18.48
N GLY A 509 -6.16 19.77 19.42
CA GLY A 509 -7.60 19.91 19.21
C GLY A 509 -8.26 20.86 20.17
N CYS A 510 -9.49 21.19 19.85
CA CYS A 510 -10.33 22.07 20.65
C CYS A 510 -11.77 21.58 20.58
N ASP A 511 -12.41 21.38 21.75
CA ASP A 511 -13.84 21.14 21.84
C ASP A 511 -14.54 22.40 22.38
N LEU A 512 -15.66 22.73 21.74
CA LEU A 512 -16.56 23.82 22.09
C LEU A 512 -17.91 23.24 22.51
N THR A 513 -18.48 23.74 23.62
CA THR A 513 -19.84 23.45 24.09
C THR A 513 -20.63 24.76 24.15
N LEU A 514 -21.73 24.87 23.39
CA LEU A 514 -22.53 26.09 23.22
C LEU A 514 -23.97 25.87 23.65
#